data_9e0b93cb2a84854cd4ca8923934b21aa
#
_entry.id   9e0b93cb2a84854cd4ca8923934b21aa
#
_cell.length_a   1.000
_cell.length_b   1.000
_cell.length_c   1.000
_cell.angle_alpha   90.00
_cell.angle_beta   90.00
_cell.angle_gamma   90.00
#
_symmetry.space_group_name_H-M   'P 1'
#
loop_
_entity.id
_entity.type
_entity.pdbx_description
1 polymer ?
#
loop_
_entity_poly.entity_id
_entity_poly.type
_entity_poly.pdbx_seq_one_letter_code
_entity_poly.pdbx_strand_id
1 'polypeptide(L)'
;MKIKRISVNKFAAYDDIGICRGQCVIRRRDLSRVYASRPVQYEIAVTCDEDSRDLLWSAAVTRARVAAAEEPLPSRVFTTLNADDGETAELLMALGMSMDDGLVRYKKRVTGEKIYLPIPEGCAIRRDFLGKEDEMRKCLTRYNETFAREEKRDWLEDIASRPDFARILMVSMSELCGEALLWRSGMTGVIGILQTVPKWRRKGVASYLMEDARKYFESIGVTNMAVDVRLSAPGNRALAMKNGFSAGDTLTVYPYIDVK
;
A
#
# COMPACT_ATOMS: atom_id res chain seq x y z
N MET A 1 8.07 9.86 -33.52
CA MET A 1 8.57 9.41 -32.20
C MET A 1 9.14 8.00 -32.28
N LYS A 2 10.25 7.68 -31.58
CA LYS A 2 10.94 6.37 -31.64
C LYS A 2 11.23 5.86 -30.23
N ILE A 3 11.00 4.55 -30.00
CA ILE A 3 11.43 3.88 -28.75
C ILE A 3 12.85 3.36 -28.93
N LYS A 4 13.69 3.64 -27.92
CA LYS A 4 15.02 3.03 -27.77
C LYS A 4 15.03 2.16 -26.51
N ARG A 5 15.51 0.94 -26.65
CA ARG A 5 15.80 0.05 -25.53
C ARG A 5 17.11 0.49 -24.88
N ILE A 6 17.04 0.85 -23.59
CA ILE A 6 18.21 1.22 -22.78
C ILE A 6 18.82 -0.02 -22.12
N SER A 7 17.94 -0.91 -21.63
CA SER A 7 18.32 -2.22 -21.09
C SER A 7 17.18 -3.22 -21.31
N VAL A 8 17.32 -4.46 -20.81
CA VAL A 8 16.28 -5.49 -20.95
C VAL A 8 14.91 -5.03 -20.45
N ASN A 9 14.89 -4.23 -19.38
CA ASN A 9 13.69 -3.80 -18.68
C ASN A 9 13.56 -2.28 -18.57
N LYS A 10 14.27 -1.53 -19.43
CA LYS A 10 14.19 -0.07 -19.47
C LYS A 10 14.15 0.43 -20.92
N PHE A 11 13.17 1.29 -21.23
CA PHE A 11 12.95 1.90 -22.54
C PHE A 11 12.77 3.41 -22.38
N ALA A 12 13.09 4.16 -23.43
CA ALA A 12 12.78 5.57 -23.51
C ALA A 12 12.24 5.93 -24.90
N ALA A 13 11.33 6.89 -24.93
CA ALA A 13 10.79 7.49 -26.15
C ALA A 13 11.54 8.77 -26.47
N TYR A 14 11.89 8.95 -27.72
CA TYR A 14 12.57 10.14 -28.24
C TYR A 14 11.77 10.71 -29.42
N ASP A 15 11.68 12.02 -29.49
CA ASP A 15 11.14 12.69 -30.66
C ASP A 15 12.13 12.65 -31.87
N ASP A 16 11.71 13.26 -32.94
CA ASP A 16 12.48 13.23 -34.21
C ASP A 16 13.75 14.06 -34.16
N ILE A 17 13.87 14.98 -33.20
CA ILE A 17 15.08 15.78 -32.93
C ILE A 17 15.94 15.20 -31.79
N GLY A 18 15.56 14.04 -31.24
CA GLY A 18 16.36 13.29 -30.25
C GLY A 18 16.14 13.70 -28.78
N ILE A 19 15.12 14.48 -28.47
CA ILE A 19 14.75 14.81 -27.08
C ILE A 19 14.00 13.64 -26.47
N CYS A 20 14.39 13.25 -25.23
CA CYS A 20 13.69 12.21 -24.47
C CYS A 20 12.34 12.74 -23.99
N ARG A 21 11.25 12.11 -24.40
CA ARG A 21 9.86 12.45 -24.08
C ARG A 21 9.26 11.57 -22.99
N GLY A 22 9.98 10.54 -22.58
CA GLY A 22 9.56 9.68 -21.50
C GLY A 22 10.38 8.42 -21.39
N GLN A 23 10.18 7.71 -20.30
CA GLN A 23 10.85 6.45 -20.03
C GLN A 23 9.93 5.49 -19.28
N CYS A 24 10.17 4.19 -19.43
CA CYS A 24 9.56 3.15 -18.62
C CYS A 24 10.61 2.24 -18.02
N VAL A 25 10.29 1.71 -16.83
CA VAL A 25 11.09 0.71 -16.12
C VAL A 25 10.16 -0.42 -15.69
N ILE A 26 10.59 -1.65 -15.92
CA ILE A 26 9.91 -2.85 -15.48
C ILE A 26 10.75 -3.49 -14.37
N ARG A 27 10.16 -3.70 -13.18
CA ARG A 27 10.83 -4.30 -12.02
C ARG A 27 10.21 -5.66 -11.72
N ARG A 28 11.02 -6.70 -11.73
CA ARG A 28 10.63 -8.01 -11.23
C ARG A 28 10.74 -8.02 -9.71
N ARG A 29 9.69 -8.50 -9.03
CA ARG A 29 9.64 -8.66 -7.58
C ARG A 29 9.26 -10.09 -7.23
N ASP A 30 9.93 -10.69 -6.27
CA ASP A 30 9.50 -11.93 -5.62
C ASP A 30 8.68 -11.56 -4.37
N LEU A 31 7.41 -11.83 -4.44
CA LEU A 31 6.44 -11.54 -3.37
C LEU A 31 5.82 -12.83 -2.80
N SER A 32 6.47 -13.96 -2.95
CA SER A 32 6.01 -15.28 -2.50
C SER A 32 5.58 -15.33 -1.04
N ARG A 33 6.21 -14.53 -0.18
CA ARG A 33 5.86 -14.42 1.25
C ARG A 33 4.52 -13.73 1.51
N VAL A 34 4.04 -12.90 0.58
CA VAL A 34 2.83 -12.08 0.75
C VAL A 34 1.71 -12.55 -0.18
N TYR A 35 2.03 -12.93 -1.40
CA TYR A 35 1.09 -13.29 -2.45
C TYR A 35 1.38 -14.70 -2.98
N ALA A 36 0.98 -15.73 -2.22
CA ALA A 36 1.25 -17.14 -2.57
C ALA A 36 0.64 -17.54 -3.92
N SER A 37 -0.50 -16.95 -4.33
CA SER A 37 -1.16 -17.25 -5.61
C SER A 37 -0.50 -16.56 -6.81
N ARG A 38 0.30 -15.52 -6.60
CA ARG A 38 1.00 -14.73 -7.62
C ARG A 38 2.35 -14.29 -7.07
N PRO A 39 3.28 -15.24 -6.83
CA PRO A 39 4.53 -14.97 -6.13
C PRO A 39 5.48 -14.06 -6.90
N VAL A 40 5.43 -14.08 -8.23
CA VAL A 40 6.27 -13.23 -9.08
C VAL A 40 5.43 -12.07 -9.61
N GLN A 41 5.90 -10.85 -9.43
CA GLN A 41 5.22 -9.66 -9.91
C GLN A 41 6.16 -8.77 -10.72
N TYR A 42 5.65 -8.25 -11.83
CA TYR A 42 6.32 -7.30 -12.70
C TYR A 42 5.63 -5.94 -12.56
N GLU A 43 6.31 -5.03 -11.88
CA GLU A 43 5.84 -3.66 -11.71
C GLU A 43 6.30 -2.81 -12.87
N ILE A 44 5.36 -2.15 -13.55
CA ILE A 44 5.64 -1.17 -14.61
C ILE A 44 5.58 0.23 -13.99
N ALA A 45 6.61 1.03 -14.23
CA ALA A 45 6.62 2.45 -13.92
C ALA A 45 6.91 3.24 -15.21
N VAL A 46 6.02 4.13 -15.58
CA VAL A 46 6.15 5.01 -16.74
C VAL A 46 6.16 6.46 -16.27
N THR A 47 7.09 7.25 -16.82
CA THR A 47 7.12 8.70 -16.69
C THR A 47 7.25 9.25 -18.09
N CYS A 48 6.24 9.99 -18.58
CA CYS A 48 6.19 10.45 -19.96
C CYS A 48 5.36 11.73 -20.09
N ASP A 49 5.57 12.44 -21.19
CA ASP A 49 4.62 13.43 -21.69
C ASP A 49 3.44 12.75 -22.43
N GLU A 50 2.43 13.52 -22.75
CA GLU A 50 1.20 13.04 -23.38
C GLU A 50 1.46 12.36 -24.72
N ASP A 51 2.32 12.94 -25.55
CA ASP A 51 2.64 12.45 -26.90
C ASP A 51 3.32 11.08 -26.93
N SER A 52 4.02 10.71 -25.86
CA SER A 52 4.76 9.45 -25.75
C SER A 52 4.05 8.38 -24.92
N ARG A 53 2.93 8.72 -24.28
CA ARG A 53 2.18 7.87 -23.33
C ARG A 53 1.81 6.52 -23.94
N ASP A 54 1.02 6.53 -25.00
CA ASP A 54 0.48 5.31 -25.61
C ASP A 54 1.58 4.36 -26.09
N LEU A 55 2.61 4.95 -26.67
CA LEU A 55 3.76 4.21 -27.19
C LEU A 55 4.55 3.53 -26.07
N LEU A 56 4.82 4.25 -24.98
CA LEU A 56 5.59 3.72 -23.85
C LEU A 56 4.79 2.69 -23.06
N TRP A 57 3.50 2.93 -22.77
CA TRP A 57 2.66 1.97 -22.09
C TRP A 57 2.48 0.68 -22.88
N SER A 58 2.22 0.78 -24.20
CA SER A 58 2.09 -0.41 -25.07
C SER A 58 3.36 -1.24 -25.09
N ALA A 59 4.54 -0.60 -25.21
CA ALA A 59 5.82 -1.29 -25.18
C ALA A 59 6.10 -1.93 -23.80
N ALA A 60 5.81 -1.21 -22.72
CA ALA A 60 6.05 -1.67 -21.35
C ALA A 60 5.17 -2.88 -20.99
N VAL A 61 3.85 -2.79 -21.26
CA VAL A 61 2.90 -3.87 -21.00
C VAL A 61 3.26 -5.12 -21.83
N THR A 62 3.54 -4.94 -23.12
CA THR A 62 3.93 -6.05 -23.99
C THR A 62 5.21 -6.73 -23.48
N ARG A 63 6.25 -5.98 -23.15
CA ARG A 63 7.50 -6.53 -22.64
C ARG A 63 7.33 -7.22 -21.30
N ALA A 64 6.56 -6.62 -20.38
CA ALA A 64 6.30 -7.20 -19.06
C ALA A 64 5.52 -8.52 -19.17
N ARG A 65 4.52 -8.61 -20.08
CA ARG A 65 3.77 -9.84 -20.35
C ARG A 65 4.67 -10.96 -20.89
N VAL A 66 5.57 -10.64 -21.83
CA VAL A 66 6.53 -11.62 -22.35
C VAL A 66 7.42 -12.14 -21.23
N ALA A 67 7.98 -11.26 -20.40
CA ALA A 67 8.82 -11.64 -19.28
C ALA A 67 8.04 -12.48 -18.23
N ALA A 68 6.80 -12.11 -17.95
CA ALA A 68 5.93 -12.82 -17.03
C ALA A 68 5.53 -14.21 -17.55
N ALA A 69 5.38 -14.38 -18.88
CA ALA A 69 5.06 -15.66 -19.51
C ALA A 69 6.24 -16.65 -19.48
N GLU A 70 7.47 -16.15 -19.40
CA GLU A 70 8.70 -16.95 -19.27
C GLU A 70 8.93 -17.46 -17.82
N GLU A 71 8.20 -16.92 -16.82
CA GLU A 71 8.33 -17.35 -15.42
C GLU A 71 7.78 -18.77 -15.21
N PRO A 72 8.47 -19.61 -14.40
CA PRO A 72 7.97 -20.93 -14.06
C PRO A 72 6.78 -20.91 -13.09
N LEU A 73 6.61 -19.82 -12.33
CA LEU A 73 5.57 -19.63 -11.32
C LEU A 73 4.47 -18.70 -11.84
N PRO A 74 3.24 -18.82 -11.30
CA PRO A 74 2.18 -17.85 -11.59
C PRO A 74 2.64 -16.44 -11.31
N SER A 75 2.41 -15.55 -12.26
CA SER A 75 2.94 -14.19 -12.22
C SER A 75 1.85 -13.14 -12.49
N ARG A 76 2.13 -11.90 -12.12
CA ARG A 76 1.27 -10.74 -12.35
C ARG A 76 2.09 -9.60 -12.92
N VAL A 77 1.60 -8.99 -13.98
CA VAL A 77 2.05 -7.67 -14.44
C VAL A 77 1.13 -6.63 -13.84
N PHE A 78 1.65 -5.58 -13.23
CA PHE A 78 0.83 -4.52 -12.64
C PHE A 78 1.52 -3.16 -12.72
N THR A 79 0.73 -2.12 -12.54
CA THR A 79 1.20 -0.75 -12.34
C THR A 79 0.39 -0.05 -11.26
N THR A 80 0.75 1.20 -10.97
CA THR A 80 0.07 2.06 -10.01
C THR A 80 -0.39 3.32 -10.73
N LEU A 81 -1.69 3.64 -10.67
CA LEU A 81 -2.27 4.86 -11.21
C LEU A 81 -2.96 5.66 -10.11
N ASN A 82 -2.95 6.97 -10.23
CA ASN A 82 -3.88 7.80 -9.47
C ASN A 82 -5.31 7.49 -9.93
N ALA A 83 -6.27 7.55 -9.02
CA ALA A 83 -7.66 7.21 -9.33
C ALA A 83 -8.33 8.18 -10.32
N ASP A 84 -7.77 9.37 -10.50
CA ASP A 84 -8.23 10.42 -11.41
C ASP A 84 -7.58 10.37 -12.81
N ASP A 85 -6.60 9.47 -13.03
CA ASP A 85 -5.94 9.29 -14.34
C ASP A 85 -6.78 8.39 -15.26
N GLY A 86 -7.93 8.91 -15.69
CA GLY A 86 -8.88 8.18 -16.55
C GLY A 86 -8.31 7.82 -17.91
N GLU A 87 -7.54 8.70 -18.53
CA GLU A 87 -6.97 8.47 -19.87
C GLU A 87 -5.98 7.30 -19.88
N THR A 88 -5.05 7.25 -18.92
CA THR A 88 -4.15 6.11 -18.79
C THR A 88 -4.90 4.83 -18.41
N ALA A 89 -5.95 4.93 -17.59
CA ALA A 89 -6.78 3.78 -17.23
C ALA A 89 -7.47 3.18 -18.45
N GLU A 90 -8.08 3.99 -19.33
CA GLU A 90 -8.71 3.55 -20.57
C GLU A 90 -7.72 2.86 -21.51
N LEU A 91 -6.53 3.45 -21.69
CA LEU A 91 -5.46 2.84 -22.47
C LEU A 91 -5.05 1.47 -21.91
N LEU A 92 -4.85 1.36 -20.60
CA LEU A 92 -4.44 0.09 -19.97
C LEU A 92 -5.55 -0.97 -20.05
N MET A 93 -6.83 -0.59 -19.96
CA MET A 93 -7.95 -1.50 -20.24
C MET A 93 -7.92 -2.00 -21.68
N ALA A 94 -7.66 -1.11 -22.65
CA ALA A 94 -7.52 -1.50 -24.06
C ALA A 94 -6.33 -2.45 -24.28
N LEU A 95 -5.28 -2.36 -23.45
CA LEU A 95 -4.16 -3.29 -23.44
C LEU A 95 -4.43 -4.58 -22.65
N GLY A 96 -5.67 -4.76 -22.16
CA GLY A 96 -6.13 -5.99 -21.49
C GLY A 96 -5.84 -6.05 -19.99
N MET A 97 -5.58 -4.92 -19.32
CA MET A 97 -5.42 -4.87 -17.87
C MET A 97 -6.79 -4.78 -17.17
N SER A 98 -6.95 -5.52 -16.06
CA SER A 98 -8.08 -5.39 -15.14
C SER A 98 -7.89 -4.21 -14.21
N MET A 99 -8.98 -3.50 -13.85
CA MET A 99 -8.99 -2.31 -12.98
C MET A 99 -9.67 -2.55 -11.63
N ASP A 100 -9.92 -3.79 -11.25
CA ASP A 100 -10.69 -4.18 -10.06
C ASP A 100 -9.87 -4.27 -8.77
N ASP A 101 -8.56 -3.98 -8.80
CA ASP A 101 -7.72 -3.82 -7.61
C ASP A 101 -7.34 -2.34 -7.41
N GLY A 102 -7.24 -1.93 -6.17
CA GLY A 102 -6.92 -0.55 -5.82
C GLY A 102 -6.81 -0.34 -4.32
N LEU A 103 -6.44 0.89 -3.95
CA LEU A 103 -6.41 1.36 -2.57
C LEU A 103 -7.61 2.26 -2.33
N VAL A 104 -8.49 1.84 -1.44
CA VAL A 104 -9.71 2.57 -1.07
C VAL A 104 -9.57 3.08 0.36
N ARG A 105 -9.89 4.35 0.55
CA ARG A 105 -9.96 4.96 1.89
C ARG A 105 -11.27 4.62 2.57
N TYR A 106 -11.20 3.84 3.61
CA TYR A 106 -12.33 3.56 4.50
C TYR A 106 -12.39 4.63 5.59
N LYS A 107 -13.57 5.17 5.85
CA LYS A 107 -13.79 6.27 6.79
C LYS A 107 -14.78 5.90 7.89
N LYS A 108 -14.60 6.48 9.08
CA LYS A 108 -15.51 6.37 10.24
C LYS A 108 -15.49 7.68 11.02
N ARG A 109 -16.61 8.08 11.64
CA ARG A 109 -16.63 9.17 12.63
C ARG A 109 -15.98 8.71 13.94
N VAL A 110 -15.14 9.56 14.54
CA VAL A 110 -14.47 9.27 15.81
C VAL A 110 -15.49 9.22 16.96
N THR A 111 -16.48 10.11 16.96
CA THR A 111 -17.56 10.21 17.96
C THR A 111 -18.73 9.24 17.72
N GLY A 112 -18.62 8.36 16.73
CA GLY A 112 -19.63 7.37 16.41
C GLY A 112 -19.73 6.25 17.45
N GLU A 113 -20.43 5.17 17.08
CA GLU A 113 -20.61 4.01 17.93
C GLU A 113 -19.29 3.50 18.49
N LYS A 114 -19.23 3.42 19.83
CA LYS A 114 -18.04 2.92 20.57
C LYS A 114 -18.13 1.41 20.63
N ILE A 115 -17.20 0.73 19.98
CA ILE A 115 -17.09 -0.72 20.07
C ILE A 115 -16.30 -1.04 21.34
N TYR A 116 -16.97 -1.62 22.34
CA TYR A 116 -16.27 -2.12 23.52
C TYR A 116 -15.52 -3.41 23.16
N LEU A 117 -14.20 -3.32 23.15
CA LEU A 117 -13.34 -4.47 22.94
C LEU A 117 -12.44 -4.65 24.17
N PRO A 118 -12.50 -5.80 24.85
CA PRO A 118 -11.52 -6.11 25.90
C PRO A 118 -10.13 -6.25 25.29
N ILE A 119 -9.13 -5.87 26.06
CA ILE A 119 -7.73 -6.17 25.69
C ILE A 119 -7.59 -7.70 25.62
N PRO A 120 -7.00 -8.25 24.54
CA PRO A 120 -6.70 -9.68 24.49
C PRO A 120 -5.89 -10.13 25.71
N GLU A 121 -6.24 -11.30 26.23
CA GLU A 121 -5.65 -11.83 27.46
C GLU A 121 -4.12 -11.84 27.42
N GLY A 122 -3.49 -11.41 28.50
CA GLY A 122 -2.03 -11.31 28.62
C GLY A 122 -1.38 -10.21 27.79
N CYS A 123 -2.18 -9.33 27.16
CA CYS A 123 -1.67 -8.20 26.37
C CYS A 123 -1.76 -6.88 27.14
N ALA A 124 -0.86 -5.96 26.79
CA ALA A 124 -0.84 -4.58 27.26
C ALA A 124 -0.65 -3.61 26.09
N ILE A 125 -1.13 -2.38 26.25
CA ILE A 125 -0.92 -1.30 25.28
C ILE A 125 0.22 -0.40 25.72
N ARG A 126 1.05 -0.04 24.78
CA ARG A 126 2.11 0.95 24.93
C ARG A 126 2.01 1.95 23.76
N ARG A 127 2.29 3.22 24.04
CA ARG A 127 2.40 4.28 23.02
C ARG A 127 3.79 4.86 23.04
N ASP A 128 4.36 5.14 21.88
CA ASP A 128 5.60 5.87 21.70
C ASP A 128 5.59 6.69 20.39
N PHE A 129 6.68 7.41 20.14
CA PHE A 129 6.81 8.32 19.00
C PHE A 129 7.99 7.94 18.09
N LEU A 130 8.45 6.70 18.12
CA LEU A 130 9.60 6.23 17.34
C LEU A 130 10.86 7.09 17.51
N GLY A 131 11.07 7.67 18.69
CA GLY A 131 12.20 8.56 18.96
C GLY A 131 13.57 7.88 19.10
N LYS A 132 13.61 6.53 19.17
CA LYS A 132 14.84 5.77 19.32
C LYS A 132 15.21 5.10 18.00
N GLU A 133 16.48 5.21 17.61
CA GLU A 133 17.05 4.61 16.39
C GLU A 133 16.72 3.12 16.25
N ASP A 134 16.92 2.36 17.32
CA ASP A 134 16.68 0.92 17.32
C ASP A 134 15.21 0.55 17.13
N GLU A 135 14.29 1.32 17.71
CA GLU A 135 12.85 1.12 17.52
C GLU A 135 12.42 1.47 16.09
N MET A 136 12.97 2.53 15.52
CA MET A 136 12.72 2.93 14.13
C MET A 136 13.19 1.84 13.17
N ARG A 137 14.40 1.33 13.35
CA ARG A 137 14.95 0.23 12.56
C ARG A 137 14.07 -1.03 12.65
N LYS A 138 13.67 -1.44 13.85
CA LYS A 138 12.80 -2.60 14.08
C LYS A 138 11.41 -2.42 13.44
N CYS A 139 10.83 -1.22 13.52
CA CYS A 139 9.56 -0.90 12.89
C CYS A 139 9.65 -1.01 11.36
N LEU A 140 10.67 -0.41 10.77
CA LEU A 140 10.92 -0.44 9.32
C LEU A 140 11.15 -1.87 8.81
N THR A 141 11.98 -2.66 9.51
CA THR A 141 12.20 -4.08 9.14
C THR A 141 10.90 -4.86 9.12
N ARG A 142 10.09 -4.76 10.17
CA ARG A 142 8.80 -5.46 10.23
C ARG A 142 7.83 -5.00 9.14
N TYR A 143 7.78 -3.70 8.85
CA TYR A 143 6.96 -3.17 7.78
C TYR A 143 7.38 -3.77 6.43
N ASN A 144 8.66 -3.71 6.11
CA ASN A 144 9.20 -4.24 4.86
C ASN A 144 8.94 -5.74 4.70
N GLU A 145 9.13 -6.52 5.78
CA GLU A 145 8.83 -7.95 5.78
C GLU A 145 7.32 -8.24 5.63
N THR A 146 6.46 -7.49 6.33
CA THR A 146 5.01 -7.73 6.33
C THR A 146 4.37 -7.39 5.00
N PHE A 147 4.82 -6.31 4.36
CA PHE A 147 4.21 -5.77 3.14
C PHE A 147 5.06 -6.01 1.88
N ALA A 148 6.16 -6.75 1.99
CA ALA A 148 7.15 -6.97 0.94
C ALA A 148 7.56 -5.66 0.26
N ARG A 149 7.95 -4.69 1.08
CA ARG A 149 8.43 -3.38 0.66
C ARG A 149 9.94 -3.27 0.88
N GLU A 150 10.53 -2.25 0.29
CA GLU A 150 11.94 -1.90 0.45
C GLU A 150 12.07 -0.43 0.84
N GLU A 151 11.17 0.00 1.74
CA GLU A 151 11.16 1.37 2.23
C GLU A 151 12.44 1.64 3.04
N LYS A 152 12.92 2.86 2.93
CA LYS A 152 14.12 3.33 3.62
C LYS A 152 13.74 4.12 4.86
N ARG A 153 14.74 4.45 5.65
CA ARG A 153 14.62 5.24 6.88
C ARG A 153 13.88 6.57 6.65
N ASP A 154 14.27 7.30 5.61
CA ASP A 154 13.70 8.62 5.28
C ASP A 154 12.17 8.57 5.11
N TRP A 155 11.65 7.46 4.55
CA TRP A 155 10.22 7.23 4.43
C TRP A 155 9.53 7.13 5.81
N LEU A 156 10.13 6.43 6.77
CA LEU A 156 9.57 6.29 8.11
C LEU A 156 9.73 7.58 8.93
N GLU A 157 10.81 8.33 8.71
CA GLU A 157 11.02 9.66 9.28
C GLU A 157 10.00 10.68 8.77
N ASP A 158 9.67 10.66 7.46
CA ASP A 158 8.57 11.45 6.89
C ASP A 158 7.24 11.16 7.60
N ILE A 159 6.91 9.87 7.79
CA ILE A 159 5.70 9.47 8.51
C ILE A 159 5.74 9.96 9.96
N ALA A 160 6.86 9.78 10.66
CA ALA A 160 7.01 10.18 12.06
C ALA A 160 7.00 11.71 12.27
N SER A 161 7.29 12.49 11.23
CA SER A 161 7.23 13.96 11.25
C SER A 161 5.83 14.53 11.05
N ARG A 162 4.84 13.71 10.69
CA ARG A 162 3.47 14.16 10.40
C ARG A 162 2.77 14.67 11.66
N PRO A 163 1.81 15.60 11.50
CA PRO A 163 1.08 16.17 12.63
C PRO A 163 0.43 15.08 13.50
N ASP A 164 0.55 15.24 14.82
CA ASP A 164 0.01 14.32 15.83
C ASP A 164 0.36 12.85 15.56
N PHE A 165 1.60 12.61 15.10
CA PHE A 165 2.08 11.25 14.93
C PHE A 165 2.10 10.50 16.27
N ALA A 166 1.63 9.27 16.26
CA ALA A 166 1.72 8.35 17.37
C ALA A 166 1.88 6.91 16.89
N ARG A 167 2.59 6.12 17.66
CA ARG A 167 2.68 4.68 17.49
C ARG A 167 2.00 3.98 18.65
N ILE A 168 1.08 3.08 18.35
CA ILE A 168 0.43 2.20 19.33
C ILE A 168 0.97 0.80 19.16
N LEU A 169 1.42 0.21 20.25
CA LEU A 169 1.93 -1.15 20.33
C LEU A 169 1.04 -1.98 21.23
N MET A 170 0.68 -3.17 20.79
CA MET A 170 0.18 -4.21 21.69
C MET A 170 1.29 -5.22 21.92
N VAL A 171 1.59 -5.47 23.20
CA VAL A 171 2.66 -6.37 23.63
C VAL A 171 2.13 -7.42 24.60
N SER A 172 2.71 -8.62 24.59
CA SER A 172 2.48 -9.68 25.56
C SER A 172 3.83 -10.23 26.02
N MET A 173 4.09 -10.22 27.33
CA MET A 173 5.39 -10.68 27.89
C MET A 173 6.61 -10.08 27.15
N SER A 174 6.58 -8.79 26.83
CA SER A 174 7.60 -8.07 26.07
C SER A 174 7.69 -8.40 24.57
N GLU A 175 6.88 -9.32 24.06
CA GLU A 175 6.80 -9.59 22.62
C GLU A 175 5.75 -8.71 21.93
N LEU A 176 6.05 -8.26 20.72
CA LEU A 176 5.09 -7.51 19.91
C LEU A 176 3.96 -8.45 19.44
N CYS A 177 2.71 -8.04 19.67
CA CYS A 177 1.50 -8.69 19.13
C CYS A 177 1.02 -8.01 17.86
N GLY A 178 1.10 -6.69 17.82
CA GLY A 178 0.75 -5.84 16.70
C GLY A 178 1.08 -4.38 16.97
N GLU A 179 1.06 -3.58 15.92
CA GLU A 179 1.31 -2.14 16.01
C GLU A 179 0.49 -1.36 14.99
N ALA A 180 0.21 -0.09 15.33
CA ALA A 180 -0.40 0.88 14.44
C ALA A 180 0.41 2.18 14.45
N LEU A 181 0.63 2.76 13.25
CA LEU A 181 1.18 4.10 13.10
C LEU A 181 0.06 5.04 12.69
N LEU A 182 -0.05 6.14 13.42
CA LEU A 182 -1.14 7.10 13.34
C LEU A 182 -0.60 8.49 13.07
N TRP A 183 -1.36 9.31 12.36
CA TRP A 183 -1.09 10.74 12.22
C TRP A 183 -2.38 11.48 11.89
N ARG A 184 -2.34 12.81 11.98
CA ARG A 184 -3.44 13.67 11.53
C ARG A 184 -3.20 14.22 10.14
N SER A 185 -4.27 14.24 9.32
CA SER A 185 -4.34 14.94 8.03
C SER A 185 -5.59 15.82 8.03
N GLY A 186 -5.41 17.11 8.26
CA GLY A 186 -6.52 18.04 8.48
C GLY A 186 -7.36 17.63 9.69
N MET A 187 -8.66 17.42 9.49
CA MET A 187 -9.61 16.95 10.53
C MET A 187 -9.79 15.42 10.55
N THR A 188 -8.94 14.68 9.86
CA THR A 188 -8.99 13.21 9.78
C THR A 188 -7.77 12.58 10.43
N GLY A 189 -7.98 11.67 11.37
CA GLY A 189 -6.95 10.79 11.89
C GLY A 189 -6.72 9.61 10.95
N VAL A 190 -5.51 9.40 10.54
CA VAL A 190 -5.14 8.33 9.60
C VAL A 190 -4.47 7.19 10.34
N ILE A 191 -5.00 5.97 10.21
CA ILE A 191 -4.30 4.74 10.56
C ILE A 191 -3.53 4.33 9.30
N GLY A 192 -2.28 4.77 9.19
CA GLY A 192 -1.51 4.56 7.97
C GLY A 192 -0.86 3.20 7.89
N ILE A 193 -0.48 2.63 9.04
CA ILE A 193 0.03 1.27 9.14
C ILE A 193 -0.73 0.56 10.25
N LEU A 194 -1.22 -0.63 9.96
CA LEU A 194 -1.82 -1.53 10.94
C LEU A 194 -1.32 -2.94 10.64
N GLN A 195 -0.54 -3.50 11.55
CA GLN A 195 -0.01 -4.84 11.37
C GLN A 195 -0.16 -5.68 12.63
N THR A 196 -0.41 -6.98 12.42
CA THR A 196 -0.50 -7.98 13.48
C THR A 196 0.47 -9.11 13.19
N VAL A 197 1.29 -9.43 14.16
CA VAL A 197 2.24 -10.57 14.07
C VAL A 197 1.46 -11.86 13.78
N PRO A 198 1.93 -12.75 12.89
CA PRO A 198 1.17 -13.93 12.43
C PRO A 198 0.56 -14.77 13.55
N LYS A 199 1.30 -15.06 14.62
CA LYS A 199 0.81 -15.85 15.77
C LYS A 199 -0.32 -15.18 16.56
N TRP A 200 -0.51 -13.85 16.39
CA TRP A 200 -1.54 -13.05 17.05
C TRP A 200 -2.71 -12.67 16.15
N ARG A 201 -2.71 -13.12 14.90
CA ARG A 201 -3.84 -12.90 13.99
C ARG A 201 -5.09 -13.62 14.50
N ARG A 202 -6.27 -13.07 14.17
CA ARG A 202 -7.60 -13.59 14.55
C ARG A 202 -7.89 -13.61 16.06
N LYS A 203 -7.06 -12.98 16.89
CA LYS A 203 -7.21 -12.84 18.34
C LYS A 203 -7.70 -11.45 18.77
N GLY A 204 -8.25 -10.64 17.85
CA GLY A 204 -8.79 -9.31 18.16
C GLY A 204 -7.77 -8.17 18.20
N VAL A 205 -6.46 -8.45 18.08
CA VAL A 205 -5.37 -7.45 18.17
C VAL A 205 -5.61 -6.25 17.26
N ALA A 206 -5.85 -6.46 15.96
CA ALA A 206 -6.05 -5.37 15.01
C ALA A 206 -7.29 -4.53 15.33
N SER A 207 -8.43 -5.16 15.69
CA SER A 207 -9.64 -4.45 16.08
C SER A 207 -9.42 -3.60 17.34
N TYR A 208 -8.69 -4.14 18.32
CA TYR A 208 -8.35 -3.38 19.53
C TYR A 208 -7.45 -2.18 19.21
N LEU A 209 -6.43 -2.36 18.37
CA LEU A 209 -5.54 -1.26 17.93
C LEU A 209 -6.33 -0.16 17.20
N MET A 210 -7.32 -0.54 16.38
CA MET A 210 -8.21 0.44 15.73
C MET A 210 -9.07 1.21 16.73
N GLU A 211 -9.59 0.54 17.77
CA GLU A 211 -10.37 1.22 18.81
C GLU A 211 -9.48 2.09 19.71
N ASP A 212 -8.24 1.68 20.01
CA ASP A 212 -7.30 2.53 20.75
C ASP A 212 -6.86 3.74 19.91
N ALA A 213 -6.69 3.57 18.60
CA ALA A 213 -6.48 4.68 17.66
C ALA A 213 -7.67 5.67 17.66
N ARG A 214 -8.92 5.16 17.71
CA ARG A 214 -10.11 6.02 17.82
C ARG A 214 -10.07 6.86 19.09
N LYS A 215 -9.73 6.26 20.26
CA LYS A 215 -9.60 6.98 21.54
C LYS A 215 -8.51 8.05 21.48
N TYR A 216 -7.39 7.74 20.84
CA TYR A 216 -6.32 8.71 20.62
C TYR A 216 -6.80 9.89 19.78
N PHE A 217 -7.45 9.64 18.63
CA PHE A 217 -7.98 10.69 17.76
C PHE A 217 -9.08 11.53 18.45
N GLU A 218 -9.94 10.89 19.25
CA GLU A 218 -10.92 11.61 20.08
C GLU A 218 -10.23 12.58 21.06
N SER A 219 -9.14 12.16 21.70
CA SER A 219 -8.40 12.96 22.68
C SER A 219 -7.71 14.18 22.10
N ILE A 220 -7.40 14.18 20.81
CA ILE A 220 -6.79 15.32 20.09
C ILE A 220 -7.79 16.10 19.24
N GLY A 221 -9.09 15.87 19.42
CA GLY A 221 -10.16 16.64 18.79
C GLY A 221 -10.39 16.34 17.30
N VAL A 222 -9.92 15.20 16.81
CA VAL A 222 -10.17 14.77 15.43
C VAL A 222 -11.60 14.24 15.29
N THR A 223 -12.30 14.61 14.23
CA THR A 223 -13.71 14.25 14.03
C THR A 223 -13.93 12.99 13.21
N ASN A 224 -13.00 12.69 12.32
CA ASN A 224 -13.06 11.51 11.44
C ASN A 224 -11.79 10.70 11.56
N MET A 225 -11.87 9.40 11.29
CA MET A 225 -10.71 8.54 11.14
C MET A 225 -10.79 7.74 9.85
N ALA A 226 -9.63 7.41 9.30
CA ALA A 226 -9.51 6.70 8.05
C ALA A 226 -8.45 5.60 8.13
N VAL A 227 -8.66 4.56 7.32
CA VAL A 227 -7.68 3.51 7.04
C VAL A 227 -7.73 3.19 5.55
N ASP A 228 -6.56 3.07 4.93
CA ASP A 228 -6.46 2.74 3.52
C ASP A 228 -6.37 1.21 3.35
N VAL A 229 -7.26 0.65 2.55
CA VAL A 229 -7.43 -0.80 2.41
C VAL A 229 -7.33 -1.18 0.94
N ARG A 230 -6.48 -2.17 0.65
CA ARG A 230 -6.38 -2.74 -0.70
C ARG A 230 -7.59 -3.61 -1.02
N LEU A 231 -8.20 -3.44 -2.20
CA LEU A 231 -9.38 -4.19 -2.64
C LEU A 231 -9.12 -5.69 -2.76
N SER A 232 -7.94 -6.10 -3.20
CA SER A 232 -7.53 -7.51 -3.25
C SER A 232 -7.22 -8.14 -1.88
N ALA A 233 -7.39 -7.40 -0.77
CA ALA A 233 -7.21 -7.89 0.60
C ALA A 233 -8.55 -8.05 1.35
N PRO A 234 -9.36 -9.10 1.09
CA PRO A 234 -10.71 -9.24 1.63
C PRO A 234 -10.74 -9.29 3.16
N GLY A 235 -9.69 -9.84 3.80
CA GLY A 235 -9.56 -9.85 5.25
C GLY A 235 -9.43 -8.46 5.86
N ASN A 236 -8.71 -7.56 5.21
CA ASN A 236 -8.55 -6.17 5.66
C ASN A 236 -9.85 -5.37 5.45
N ARG A 237 -10.55 -5.59 4.34
CA ARG A 237 -11.88 -5.00 4.11
C ARG A 237 -12.88 -5.44 5.19
N ALA A 238 -12.96 -6.74 5.44
CA ALA A 238 -13.83 -7.29 6.50
C ALA A 238 -13.47 -6.73 7.89
N LEU A 239 -12.17 -6.55 8.19
CA LEU A 239 -11.71 -5.92 9.43
C LEU A 239 -12.20 -4.47 9.52
N ALA A 240 -12.00 -3.65 8.49
CA ALA A 240 -12.44 -2.26 8.47
C ALA A 240 -13.97 -2.16 8.67
N MET A 241 -14.74 -2.90 7.89
CA MET A 241 -16.21 -2.91 7.98
C MET A 241 -16.71 -3.38 9.36
N LYS A 242 -16.12 -4.45 9.93
CA LYS A 242 -16.45 -4.94 11.27
C LYS A 242 -16.21 -3.89 12.35
N ASN A 243 -15.23 -3.01 12.16
CA ASN A 243 -14.91 -1.91 13.08
C ASN A 243 -15.67 -0.61 12.74
N GLY A 244 -16.74 -0.69 11.93
CA GLY A 244 -17.64 0.41 11.62
C GLY A 244 -17.12 1.43 10.60
N PHE A 245 -16.10 1.07 9.82
CA PHE A 245 -15.66 1.89 8.69
C PHE A 245 -16.49 1.57 7.45
N SER A 246 -16.79 2.61 6.68
CA SER A 246 -17.42 2.51 5.36
C SER A 246 -16.45 2.88 4.25
N ALA A 247 -16.60 2.27 3.09
CA ALA A 247 -15.80 2.62 1.92
C ALA A 247 -16.07 4.07 1.51
N GLY A 248 -15.00 4.78 1.22
CA GLY A 248 -15.00 6.14 0.69
C GLY A 248 -14.31 6.17 -0.68
N ASP A 249 -13.43 7.15 -0.87
CA ASP A 249 -12.81 7.42 -2.15
C ASP A 249 -11.75 6.37 -2.51
N THR A 250 -11.68 6.00 -3.78
CA THR A 250 -10.51 5.28 -4.33
C THR A 250 -9.35 6.25 -4.44
N LEU A 251 -8.21 5.91 -3.85
CA LEU A 251 -7.00 6.73 -3.86
C LEU A 251 -6.08 6.36 -5.02
N THR A 252 -6.01 5.07 -5.30
CA THR A 252 -5.07 4.50 -6.26
C THR A 252 -5.72 3.29 -6.90
N VAL A 253 -5.55 3.13 -8.20
CA VAL A 253 -5.91 1.92 -8.93
C VAL A 253 -4.63 1.12 -9.20
N TYR A 254 -4.72 -0.20 -9.12
CA TYR A 254 -3.63 -1.12 -9.48
C TYR A 254 -4.02 -1.95 -10.70
N PRO A 255 -3.93 -1.38 -11.91
CA PRO A 255 -4.16 -2.13 -13.14
C PRO A 255 -3.25 -3.36 -13.22
N TYR A 256 -3.82 -4.53 -13.58
CA TYR A 256 -3.03 -5.75 -13.63
C TYR A 256 -3.46 -6.73 -14.71
N ILE A 257 -2.54 -7.63 -15.07
CA ILE A 257 -2.78 -8.83 -15.89
C ILE A 257 -2.17 -10.01 -15.14
N ASP A 258 -2.97 -11.03 -14.86
CA ASP A 258 -2.46 -12.29 -14.37
C ASP A 258 -1.96 -13.15 -15.54
N VAL A 259 -0.76 -13.71 -15.39
CA VAL A 259 -0.10 -14.55 -16.39
C VAL A 259 0.19 -15.90 -15.74
N LYS A 260 -0.49 -16.95 -16.25
CA LYS A 260 -0.53 -18.34 -15.75
C LYS A 260 -1.12 -18.51 -14.35
#